data_49b3bab15a742dadd075664270eafc63
#
_entry.id   49b3bab15a742dadd075664270eafc63
#
_cell.length_a   1.000
_cell.length_b   1.000
_cell.length_c   1.000
_cell.angle_alpha   90.00
_cell.angle_beta   90.00
_cell.angle_gamma   90.00
#
_symmetry.space_group_name_H-M   'P 1'
#
loop_
_entity.id
_entity.type
_entity.pdbx_description
1 polymer ?
#
loop_
_entity_poly.entity_id
_entity_poly.type
_entity_poly.pdbx_seq_one_letter_code
_entity_poly.pdbx_strand_id
1 'polypeptide(L)'
;MIKSNDNLDRLKGAQSIIDTDSIKTITATFINLFLENQKVITEYLKDATDVQNIFWLNFFENKSFNMRINPHIIKYVLHNKNNINKIYRYINFRFFFEQVSDKKIETDYPPYILIEPVSKCNLRCPFCFQTDKSFTKKEFMGNMD
;
A
#
# COMPACT_ATOMS: atom_id res chain seq x y z
N MET A 1 -20.62 -0.99 -3.58
CA MET A 1 -20.62 -2.33 -2.94
C MET A 1 -19.57 -3.18 -3.65
N ILE A 2 -18.32 -3.19 -3.18
CA ILE A 2 -17.27 -4.08 -3.69
C ILE A 2 -17.42 -5.39 -2.92
N LYS A 3 -17.84 -6.43 -3.62
CA LYS A 3 -18.09 -7.75 -3.02
C LYS A 3 -16.79 -8.30 -2.39
N SER A 4 -16.88 -8.74 -1.16
CA SER A 4 -15.79 -9.35 -0.37
C SER A 4 -15.08 -10.54 -1.07
N ASN A 5 -15.66 -11.09 -2.12
CA ASN A 5 -15.12 -12.21 -2.90
C ASN A 5 -13.96 -11.83 -3.82
N ASP A 6 -13.88 -10.59 -4.33
CA ASP A 6 -12.81 -10.19 -5.27
C ASP A 6 -11.40 -10.20 -4.63
N ASN A 7 -11.30 -9.98 -3.33
CA ASN A 7 -10.02 -10.00 -2.63
C ASN A 7 -9.52 -11.43 -2.36
N LEU A 8 -10.44 -12.38 -2.14
CA LEU A 8 -10.09 -13.80 -1.98
C LEU A 8 -9.62 -14.41 -3.31
N ASP A 9 -10.22 -14.05 -4.44
CA ASP A 9 -9.88 -14.63 -5.74
C ASP A 9 -8.52 -14.16 -6.25
N ARG A 10 -8.07 -12.95 -5.87
CA ARG A 10 -6.70 -12.49 -6.15
C ARG A 10 -5.63 -13.11 -5.26
N LEU A 11 -5.99 -13.51 -4.05
CA LEU A 11 -5.12 -14.33 -3.20
C LEU A 11 -4.90 -15.73 -3.81
N LYS A 12 -5.87 -16.25 -4.54
CA LYS A 12 -5.77 -17.56 -5.25
C LYS A 12 -4.72 -17.57 -6.37
N GLY A 13 -4.38 -16.43 -6.99
CA GLY A 13 -3.30 -16.33 -7.99
C GLY A 13 -1.89 -16.51 -7.43
N ALA A 14 -1.70 -16.46 -6.10
CA ALA A 14 -0.46 -16.82 -5.39
C ALA A 14 -0.51 -18.26 -4.85
N GLN A 15 -1.48 -19.03 -5.28
CA GLN A 15 -1.83 -20.36 -4.81
C GLN A 15 -0.92 -21.44 -5.36
N SER A 16 0.24 -21.64 -4.78
CA SER A 16 0.77 -22.99 -4.85
C SER A 16 0.88 -23.72 -3.50
N ILE A 17 0.61 -23.08 -2.35
CA ILE A 17 0.93 -23.76 -1.07
C ILE A 17 0.06 -23.31 0.14
N ILE A 18 -0.90 -22.38 0.03
CA ILE A 18 -1.64 -21.94 1.21
C ILE A 18 -3.08 -22.46 1.18
N ASP A 19 -3.41 -23.31 2.14
CA ASP A 19 -4.74 -23.82 2.41
C ASP A 19 -5.75 -22.70 2.72
N THR A 20 -7.01 -22.89 2.29
CA THR A 20 -8.10 -21.89 2.42
C THR A 20 -8.35 -21.51 3.87
N ASP A 21 -8.18 -22.43 4.81
CA ASP A 21 -8.40 -22.17 6.24
C ASP A 21 -7.25 -21.36 6.85
N SER A 22 -6.03 -21.55 6.36
CA SER A 22 -4.89 -20.69 6.70
C SER A 22 -5.08 -19.25 6.23
N ILE A 23 -5.65 -19.04 5.05
CA ILE A 23 -5.97 -17.70 4.53
C ILE A 23 -7.03 -17.01 5.40
N LYS A 24 -8.09 -17.70 5.78
CA LYS A 24 -9.13 -17.17 6.67
C LYS A 24 -8.56 -16.78 8.03
N THR A 25 -7.73 -17.64 8.61
CA THR A 25 -7.08 -17.40 9.91
C THR A 25 -6.15 -16.19 9.85
N ILE A 26 -5.35 -16.06 8.80
CA ILE A 26 -4.45 -14.92 8.58
C ILE A 26 -5.25 -13.64 8.42
N THR A 27 -6.35 -13.68 7.66
CA THR A 27 -7.21 -12.51 7.44
C THR A 27 -7.90 -12.10 8.74
N ALA A 28 -8.40 -13.04 9.53
CA ALA A 28 -9.00 -12.76 10.83
C ALA A 28 -7.98 -12.14 11.80
N THR A 29 -6.78 -12.69 11.88
CA THR A 29 -5.67 -12.15 12.69
C THR A 29 -5.32 -10.71 12.27
N PHE A 30 -5.26 -10.46 10.96
CA PHE A 30 -5.01 -9.15 10.40
C PHE A 30 -6.09 -8.13 10.82
N ILE A 31 -7.37 -8.48 10.72
CA ILE A 31 -8.48 -7.61 11.11
C ILE A 31 -8.49 -7.39 12.63
N ASN A 32 -8.34 -8.45 13.42
CA ASN A 32 -8.36 -8.39 14.87
C ASN A 32 -7.27 -7.48 15.42
N LEU A 33 -6.08 -7.47 14.81
CA LEU A 33 -5.00 -6.57 15.20
C LEU A 33 -5.44 -5.09 15.23
N PHE A 34 -6.24 -4.66 14.27
CA PHE A 34 -6.74 -3.27 14.21
C PHE A 34 -7.88 -3.05 15.20
N LEU A 35 -8.76 -4.04 15.38
CA LEU A 35 -9.85 -3.95 16.36
C LEU A 35 -9.33 -3.88 17.80
N GLU A 36 -8.32 -4.67 18.14
CA GLU A 36 -7.65 -4.65 19.44
C GLU A 36 -6.94 -3.31 19.71
N ASN A 37 -6.47 -2.64 18.67
CA ASN A 37 -5.78 -1.36 18.73
C ASN A 37 -6.68 -0.15 18.40
N GLN A 38 -8.00 -0.33 18.39
CA GLN A 38 -8.96 0.73 18.01
C GLN A 38 -8.74 2.02 18.79
N LYS A 39 -8.53 1.96 20.10
CA LYS A 39 -8.33 3.14 20.96
C LYS A 39 -7.11 3.96 20.51
N VAL A 40 -5.99 3.28 20.21
CA VAL A 40 -4.75 3.92 19.78
C VAL A 40 -4.93 4.56 18.39
N ILE A 41 -5.60 3.86 17.48
CA ILE A 41 -5.88 4.40 16.15
C ILE A 41 -6.82 5.60 16.24
N THR A 42 -7.85 5.54 17.06
CA THR A 42 -8.77 6.68 17.28
C THR A 42 -8.04 7.91 17.82
N GLU A 43 -7.01 7.73 18.63
CA GLU A 43 -6.18 8.84 19.09
C GLU A 43 -5.41 9.49 17.93
N TYR A 44 -4.86 8.70 17.02
CA TYR A 44 -4.20 9.23 15.81
C TYR A 44 -5.16 9.95 14.86
N LEU A 45 -6.45 9.62 14.91
CA LEU A 45 -7.46 10.25 14.05
C LEU A 45 -7.79 11.69 14.48
N LYS A 46 -7.40 12.14 15.65
CA LYS A 46 -7.63 13.52 16.09
C LYS A 46 -6.93 14.54 15.18
N ASP A 47 -5.77 14.18 14.65
CA ASP A 47 -4.97 15.02 13.76
C ASP A 47 -5.07 14.56 12.29
N ALA A 48 -6.02 13.67 11.98
CA ALA A 48 -6.16 13.08 10.66
C ALA A 48 -7.08 13.92 9.76
N THR A 49 -6.92 13.78 8.44
CA THR A 49 -7.83 14.38 7.47
C THR A 49 -9.21 13.70 7.51
N ASP A 50 -10.24 14.40 7.01
CA ASP A 50 -11.60 13.84 6.92
C ASP A 50 -11.65 12.52 6.15
N VAL A 51 -10.85 12.40 5.09
CA VAL A 51 -10.75 11.18 4.28
C VAL A 51 -10.19 10.02 5.08
N GLN A 52 -9.19 10.25 5.94
CA GLN A 52 -8.64 9.23 6.84
C GLN A 52 -9.64 8.85 7.93
N ASN A 53 -10.33 9.83 8.49
CA ASN A 53 -11.37 9.62 9.48
C ASN A 53 -12.48 8.72 8.92
N ILE A 54 -13.02 9.06 7.75
CA ILE A 54 -14.07 8.27 7.08
C ILE A 54 -13.58 6.84 6.78
N PHE A 55 -12.34 6.68 6.33
CA PHE A 55 -11.76 5.36 6.05
C PHE A 55 -11.73 4.47 7.30
N TRP A 56 -11.21 4.98 8.43
CA TRP A 56 -11.10 4.21 9.66
C TRP A 56 -12.44 3.98 10.34
N LEU A 57 -13.35 4.96 10.34
CA LEU A 57 -14.70 4.78 10.86
C LEU A 57 -15.44 3.67 10.10
N ASN A 58 -15.41 3.69 8.77
CA ASN A 58 -15.96 2.62 7.95
C ASN A 58 -15.33 1.25 8.25
N PHE A 59 -14.02 1.20 8.50
CA PHE A 59 -13.38 -0.05 8.91
C PHE A 59 -13.91 -0.56 10.24
N PHE A 60 -14.00 0.29 11.26
CA PHE A 60 -14.49 -0.14 12.59
C PHE A 60 -15.96 -0.56 12.58
N GLU A 61 -16.79 0.10 11.77
CA GLU A 61 -18.21 -0.27 11.62
C GLU A 61 -18.38 -1.60 10.88
N ASN A 62 -17.70 -1.77 9.75
CA ASN A 62 -17.92 -2.90 8.86
C ASN A 62 -16.92 -4.05 9.06
N LYS A 63 -15.90 -3.89 9.91
CA LYS A 63 -14.81 -4.83 10.15
C LYS A 63 -14.14 -5.28 8.85
N SER A 64 -14.08 -4.36 7.89
CA SER A 64 -13.49 -4.61 6.56
C SER A 64 -12.88 -3.33 6.00
N PHE A 65 -11.75 -3.47 5.29
CA PHE A 65 -11.12 -2.33 4.65
C PHE A 65 -11.74 -2.02 3.29
N ASN A 66 -12.06 -0.75 3.06
CA ASN A 66 -12.47 -0.24 1.75
C ASN A 66 -11.23 0.05 0.87
N MET A 67 -10.34 -0.93 0.77
CA MET A 67 -9.14 -0.91 -0.08
C MET A 67 -8.74 -2.34 -0.45
N ARG A 68 -7.88 -2.49 -1.46
CA ARG A 68 -7.38 -3.81 -1.86
C ARG A 68 -6.33 -4.31 -0.88
N ILE A 69 -6.66 -5.40 -0.20
CA ILE A 69 -5.71 -6.09 0.67
C ILE A 69 -5.03 -7.20 -0.13
N ASN A 70 -3.72 -7.14 -0.25
CA ASN A 70 -2.91 -8.13 -0.93
C ASN A 70 -1.94 -8.82 0.06
N PRO A 71 -1.32 -9.98 -0.30
CA PRO A 71 -0.44 -10.72 0.59
C PRO A 71 0.74 -9.91 1.13
N HIS A 72 1.25 -8.92 0.37
CA HIS A 72 2.36 -8.07 0.83
C HIS A 72 1.93 -7.15 1.96
N ILE A 73 0.70 -6.60 1.90
CA ILE A 73 0.13 -5.76 2.97
C ILE A 73 -0.01 -6.59 4.23
N ILE A 74 -0.61 -7.78 4.12
CA ILE A 74 -0.80 -8.68 5.26
C ILE A 74 0.55 -9.05 5.88
N LYS A 75 1.51 -9.48 5.08
CA LYS A 75 2.86 -9.83 5.53
C LYS A 75 3.54 -8.67 6.25
N TYR A 76 3.46 -7.47 5.70
CA TYR A 76 4.05 -6.27 6.32
C TYR A 76 3.42 -5.98 7.67
N VAL A 77 2.09 -6.00 7.76
CA VAL A 77 1.35 -5.71 8.98
C VAL A 77 1.67 -6.74 10.07
N LEU A 78 1.60 -8.03 9.74
CA LEU A 78 1.87 -9.10 10.71
C LEU A 78 3.34 -9.10 11.18
N HIS A 79 4.28 -8.77 10.30
CA HIS A 79 5.68 -8.60 10.66
C HIS A 79 5.91 -7.45 11.64
N ASN A 80 5.12 -6.39 11.53
CA ASN A 80 5.24 -5.18 12.36
C ASN A 80 4.16 -5.11 13.47
N LYS A 81 3.50 -6.20 13.83
CA LYS A 81 2.35 -6.24 14.75
C LYS A 81 2.56 -5.54 16.09
N ASN A 82 3.80 -5.44 16.56
CA ASN A 82 4.14 -4.77 17.81
C ASN A 82 4.32 -3.24 17.67
N ASN A 83 4.15 -2.68 16.47
CA ASN A 83 4.28 -1.25 16.21
C ASN A 83 3.07 -0.72 15.46
N ILE A 84 2.01 -0.43 16.19
CA ILE A 84 0.73 0.00 15.60
C ILE A 84 0.85 1.34 14.85
N ASN A 85 1.71 2.26 15.30
CA ASN A 85 1.94 3.52 14.60
C ASN A 85 2.50 3.29 13.19
N LYS A 86 3.49 2.40 13.06
CA LYS A 86 4.07 2.04 11.77
C LYS A 86 3.05 1.39 10.85
N ILE A 87 2.20 0.51 11.40
CA ILE A 87 1.12 -0.14 10.66
C ILE A 87 0.08 0.88 10.22
N TYR A 88 -0.38 1.75 11.13
CA TYR A 88 -1.34 2.81 10.84
C TYR A 88 -0.88 3.71 9.68
N ARG A 89 0.36 4.19 9.74
CA ARG A 89 0.95 5.03 8.69
C ARG A 89 1.04 4.28 7.36
N TYR A 90 1.41 3.01 7.38
CA TYR A 90 1.48 2.20 6.16
C TYR A 90 0.11 1.94 5.54
N ILE A 91 -0.90 1.61 6.34
CA ILE A 91 -2.27 1.39 5.84
C ILE A 91 -2.84 2.69 5.27
N ASN A 92 -2.66 3.83 5.94
CA ASN A 92 -3.06 5.13 5.40
C ASN A 92 -2.38 5.41 4.05
N PHE A 93 -1.06 5.21 3.97
CA PHE A 93 -0.34 5.36 2.71
C PHE A 93 -0.93 4.47 1.60
N ARG A 94 -1.18 3.19 1.89
CA ARG A 94 -1.76 2.27 0.91
C ARG A 94 -3.16 2.67 0.46
N PHE A 95 -3.98 3.13 1.38
CA PHE A 95 -5.30 3.65 1.08
C PHE A 95 -5.23 4.89 0.17
N PHE A 96 -4.44 5.90 0.53
CA PHE A 96 -4.28 7.09 -0.28
C PHE A 96 -3.72 6.79 -1.66
N PHE A 97 -2.70 5.96 -1.74
CA PHE A 97 -2.13 5.53 -3.01
C PHE A 97 -3.18 4.94 -3.95
N GLU A 98 -4.06 4.07 -3.42
CA GLU A 98 -5.15 3.47 -4.18
C GLU A 98 -6.21 4.51 -4.58
N GLN A 99 -6.59 5.42 -3.67
CA GLN A 99 -7.60 6.45 -3.97
C GLN A 99 -7.12 7.43 -5.04
N VAL A 100 -5.89 7.91 -4.95
CA VAL A 100 -5.30 8.84 -5.94
C VAL A 100 -5.17 8.15 -7.30
N SER A 101 -4.71 6.90 -7.33
CA SER A 101 -4.52 6.14 -8.57
C SER A 101 -5.83 5.77 -9.25
N ASP A 102 -6.80 5.24 -8.50
CA ASP A 102 -8.03 4.69 -9.06
C ASP A 102 -9.12 5.76 -9.26
N LYS A 103 -9.21 6.75 -8.36
CA LYS A 103 -10.27 7.77 -8.37
C LYS A 103 -9.79 9.15 -8.84
N LYS A 104 -8.50 9.31 -9.14
CA LYS A 104 -7.89 10.58 -9.55
C LYS A 104 -8.21 11.74 -8.58
N ILE A 105 -8.20 11.45 -7.28
CA ILE A 105 -8.42 12.44 -6.25
C ILE A 105 -7.19 13.33 -6.16
N GLU A 106 -7.39 14.64 -6.26
CA GLU A 106 -6.34 15.64 -6.02
C GLU A 106 -6.02 15.69 -4.53
N THR A 107 -4.74 15.76 -4.21
CA THR A 107 -4.23 15.89 -2.84
C THR A 107 -3.20 17.00 -2.79
N ASP A 108 -3.10 17.70 -1.66
CA ASP A 108 -2.12 18.79 -1.45
C ASP A 108 -0.68 18.29 -1.61
N TYR A 109 -0.45 17.03 -1.34
CA TYR A 109 0.85 16.36 -1.46
C TYR A 109 0.71 15.05 -2.21
N PRO A 110 1.66 14.69 -3.08
CA PRO A 110 1.64 13.40 -3.74
C PRO A 110 1.79 12.27 -2.72
N PRO A 111 1.05 11.15 -2.84
CA PRO A 111 1.13 10.04 -1.91
C PRO A 111 2.51 9.36 -1.92
N TYR A 112 3.26 9.51 -2.99
CA TYR A 112 4.65 9.06 -3.12
C TYR A 112 5.40 9.92 -4.14
N ILE A 113 6.71 9.97 -4.00
CA ILE A 113 7.61 10.62 -4.94
C ILE A 113 8.62 9.57 -5.41
N LEU A 114 8.73 9.41 -6.72
CA LEU A 114 9.80 8.62 -7.33
C LEU A 114 10.94 9.58 -7.69
N ILE A 115 12.10 9.35 -7.08
CA ILE A 115 13.29 10.16 -7.32
C ILE A 115 14.35 9.27 -7.98
N GLU A 116 14.83 9.68 -9.14
CA GLU A 116 15.97 9.08 -9.81
C GLU A 116 17.21 9.97 -9.57
N PRO A 117 18.01 9.68 -8.53
CA PRO A 117 19.13 10.55 -8.15
C PRO A 117 20.26 10.55 -9.17
N VAL A 118 20.32 9.52 -10.03
CA VAL A 118 21.32 9.36 -11.07
C VAL A 118 20.68 8.77 -12.32
N SER A 119 20.75 9.47 -13.42
CA SER A 119 20.28 8.95 -14.71
C SER A 119 21.34 8.12 -15.46
N LYS A 120 22.54 7.96 -14.90
CA LYS A 120 23.62 7.13 -15.46
C LYS A 120 23.55 5.72 -14.89
N CYS A 121 23.59 4.71 -15.78
CA CYS A 121 23.63 3.31 -15.38
C CYS A 121 24.84 2.62 -16.02
N ASN A 122 25.50 1.76 -15.25
CA ASN A 122 26.62 0.94 -15.73
C ASN A 122 26.16 -0.40 -16.34
N LEU A 123 24.88 -0.72 -16.25
CA LEU A 123 24.26 -1.91 -16.84
C LEU A 123 23.81 -1.61 -18.28
N ARG A 124 23.71 -2.65 -19.10
CA ARG A 124 23.24 -2.59 -20.48
C ARG A 124 22.11 -3.61 -20.69
N CYS A 125 21.04 -3.45 -19.92
CA CYS A 125 19.90 -4.36 -20.04
C CYS A 125 19.21 -4.17 -21.39
N PRO A 126 18.91 -5.25 -22.14
CA PRO A 126 18.35 -5.17 -23.49
C PRO A 126 17.03 -4.40 -23.60
N PHE A 127 16.28 -4.37 -22.49
CA PHE A 127 14.96 -3.71 -22.42
C PHE A 127 15.01 -2.31 -21.78
N CYS A 128 16.18 -1.77 -21.51
CA CYS A 128 16.33 -0.50 -20.83
C CYS A 128 16.41 0.65 -21.85
N PHE A 129 15.61 1.70 -21.66
CA PHE A 129 15.65 2.89 -22.49
C PHE A 129 17.05 3.57 -22.50
N GLN A 130 17.83 3.39 -21.42
CA GLN A 130 19.20 3.90 -21.34
C GLN A 130 20.18 3.22 -22.30
N THR A 131 19.81 2.14 -22.96
CA THR A 131 20.59 1.55 -24.05
C THR A 131 20.35 2.24 -25.39
N ASP A 132 19.27 3.01 -25.51
CA ASP A 132 18.98 3.82 -26.69
C ASP A 132 19.80 5.12 -26.65
N LYS A 133 20.63 5.30 -27.69
CA LYS A 133 21.50 6.48 -27.80
C LYS A 133 20.74 7.79 -27.89
N SER A 134 19.47 7.80 -28.29
CA SER A 134 18.64 8.99 -28.34
C SER A 134 18.35 9.57 -26.96
N PHE A 135 18.27 8.70 -25.94
CA PHE A 135 18.00 9.08 -24.53
C PHE A 135 19.27 9.25 -23.69
N THR A 136 20.42 8.80 -24.17
CA THR A 136 21.69 8.83 -23.43
C THR A 136 22.60 9.98 -23.81
N LYS A 137 22.07 11.01 -24.46
CA LYS A 137 22.81 12.24 -24.74
C LYS A 137 23.16 12.95 -23.42
N LYS A 138 24.31 13.66 -23.46
CA LYS A 138 24.85 14.36 -22.28
C LYS A 138 23.87 15.35 -21.63
N GLU A 139 22.95 15.88 -22.44
CA GLU A 139 21.88 16.81 -22.03
C GLU A 139 20.81 16.17 -21.10
N PHE A 140 20.63 14.85 -21.22
CA PHE A 140 19.62 14.10 -20.46
C PHE A 140 20.22 13.24 -19.33
N MET A 141 21.54 13.21 -19.21
CA MET A 141 22.24 12.38 -18.24
C MET A 141 22.86 13.26 -17.16
N GLY A 142 22.49 13.06 -15.93
CA GLY A 142 22.99 13.85 -14.81
C GLY A 142 23.02 13.07 -13.49
N ASN A 143 23.55 13.74 -12.49
CA ASN A 143 23.43 13.36 -11.09
C ASN A 143 22.61 14.46 -10.41
N MET A 144 21.89 14.11 -9.39
CA MET A 144 21.27 15.05 -8.47
C MET A 144 22.38 15.62 -7.56
N ASP A 145 22.47 16.93 -7.43
CA ASP A 145 23.42 17.62 -6.54
C ASP A 145 22.97 17.53 -5.07
#